data_50f2765315eedbd4e42520296ca95b7c
#
_entry.id   50f2765315eedbd4e42520296ca95b7c
#
_cell.length_a   1.000
_cell.length_b   1.000
_cell.length_c   1.000
_cell.angle_alpha   90.00
_cell.angle_beta   90.00
_cell.angle_gamma   90.00
#
_symmetry.space_group_name_H-M   'P 1'
#
loop_
_entity.id
_entity.type
_entity.pdbx_description
1 polymer ?
#
loop_
_entity_poly.entity_id
_entity_poly.type
_entity_poly.pdbx_seq_one_letter_code
_entity_poly.pdbx_strand_id
1 'polypeptide(L)'
;MDITKITRPARRLLKLKYCGAVIVAAGSASRMGGIDKVMAMLGGEPMVVRTVRQFQNCDAIREIVIVTREDLLIPISDLCHGFDKVKAVVVGGRSREESVWQGLNALSDRVKLVAVQDGARPFADWQMIDRVVRAANTYGAAAPAIPVKDTIKVVKGGIVSSTPDRSQLQAVQTPQVFDFDLLRGALQKAKADGAAITDDCSAVERLGMSVRIVEGDERNIKITTPLDLKIAELLLEEQR
;
A
#
# COMPACT_ATOMS: atom_id res chain seq x y z
N MET A 1 38.06 23.47 -24.71
CA MET A 1 37.22 23.90 -23.56
C MET A 1 36.40 22.69 -23.15
N ASP A 2 36.74 22.12 -22.00
CA ASP A 2 36.22 20.85 -21.50
C ASP A 2 35.00 21.15 -20.60
N ILE A 3 33.80 20.73 -21.08
CA ILE A 3 32.49 21.01 -20.44
C ILE A 3 31.98 19.81 -19.61
N THR A 4 32.87 19.00 -19.03
CA THR A 4 32.51 17.76 -18.33
C THR A 4 32.49 17.85 -16.79
N LYS A 5 32.31 19.04 -16.18
CA LYS A 5 32.15 19.15 -14.72
C LYS A 5 30.93 19.93 -14.31
N ILE A 6 29.73 19.44 -14.68
CA ILE A 6 28.51 19.80 -13.93
C ILE A 6 28.46 18.88 -12.72
N THR A 7 29.07 19.28 -11.62
CA THR A 7 28.90 18.64 -10.33
C THR A 7 27.42 18.77 -9.94
N ARG A 8 26.69 17.66 -9.95
CA ARG A 8 25.36 17.60 -9.34
C ARG A 8 25.50 18.05 -7.88
N PRO A 9 24.71 19.07 -7.43
CA PRO A 9 24.77 19.47 -6.04
C PRO A 9 24.47 18.25 -5.17
N ALA A 10 25.30 18.00 -4.16
CA ALA A 10 25.09 16.93 -3.19
C ALA A 10 23.66 17.07 -2.66
N ARG A 11 22.78 16.12 -2.98
CA ARG A 11 21.37 16.09 -2.54
C ARG A 11 21.44 15.99 -1.03
N ARG A 12 21.21 17.11 -0.31
CA ARG A 12 21.13 17.14 1.15
C ARG A 12 20.09 16.09 1.54
N LEU A 13 20.54 14.99 2.16
CA LEU A 13 19.65 13.93 2.62
C LEU A 13 18.65 14.57 3.60
N LEU A 14 17.43 14.75 3.13
CA LEU A 14 16.35 15.26 3.99
C LEU A 14 16.19 14.29 5.15
N LYS A 15 16.13 14.83 6.38
CA LYS A 15 15.82 14.01 7.54
C LYS A 15 14.48 13.31 7.30
N LEU A 16 14.44 12.00 7.50
CA LEU A 16 13.23 11.22 7.29
C LEU A 16 12.16 11.66 8.29
N LYS A 17 11.00 12.05 7.78
CA LYS A 17 9.81 12.37 8.58
C LYS A 17 9.32 11.11 9.31
N TYR A 18 8.63 11.28 10.42
CA TYR A 18 8.01 10.19 11.18
C TYR A 18 6.89 9.56 10.34
N CYS A 19 7.08 8.31 9.94
CA CYS A 19 6.13 7.59 9.09
C CYS A 19 5.35 6.56 9.90
N GLY A 20 4.02 6.67 9.86
CA GLY A 20 3.09 5.64 10.30
C GLY A 20 2.63 4.77 9.14
N ALA A 21 2.18 3.55 9.43
CA ALA A 21 1.57 2.67 8.45
C ALA A 21 0.12 2.34 8.82
N VAL A 22 -0.76 2.32 7.81
CA VAL A 22 -2.14 1.83 7.91
C VAL A 22 -2.23 0.56 7.07
N ILE A 23 -2.40 -0.59 7.73
CA ILE A 23 -2.58 -1.88 7.05
C ILE A 23 -4.07 -2.18 6.93
N VAL A 24 -4.61 -2.12 5.71
CA VAL A 24 -6.04 -2.28 5.44
C VAL A 24 -6.37 -3.76 5.25
N ALA A 25 -7.04 -4.34 6.23
CA ALA A 25 -7.42 -5.75 6.32
C ALA A 25 -8.95 -5.95 6.50
N ALA A 26 -9.77 -4.90 6.27
CA ALA A 26 -11.21 -4.90 6.49
C ALA A 26 -12.05 -5.44 5.30
N GLY A 27 -11.41 -5.78 4.17
CA GLY A 27 -12.12 -6.24 2.97
C GLY A 27 -12.79 -7.60 3.15
N SER A 28 -14.04 -7.75 2.66
CA SER A 28 -14.78 -9.02 2.67
C SER A 28 -14.16 -10.07 1.71
N ALA A 29 -14.25 -11.34 2.08
CA ALA A 29 -13.64 -12.48 1.38
C ALA A 29 -14.51 -13.06 0.25
N SER A 30 -15.39 -12.29 -0.38
CA SER A 30 -16.39 -12.79 -1.34
C SER A 30 -15.85 -13.64 -2.51
N ARG A 31 -14.56 -13.48 -2.86
CA ARG A 31 -13.90 -14.19 -3.98
C ARG A 31 -13.04 -15.40 -3.56
N MET A 32 -12.93 -15.70 -2.28
CA MET A 32 -12.07 -16.76 -1.73
C MET A 32 -12.87 -18.01 -1.30
N GLY A 33 -14.12 -18.18 -1.78
CA GLY A 33 -14.93 -19.35 -1.45
C GLY A 33 -15.24 -19.53 0.04
N GLY A 34 -15.39 -18.43 0.79
CA GLY A 34 -15.68 -18.44 2.22
C GLY A 34 -14.44 -18.40 3.13
N ILE A 35 -13.22 -18.52 2.59
CA ILE A 35 -11.98 -18.34 3.36
C ILE A 35 -11.71 -16.85 3.52
N ASP A 36 -11.53 -16.41 4.77
CA ASP A 36 -11.08 -15.04 5.01
C ASP A 36 -9.65 -14.86 4.51
N LYS A 37 -9.50 -14.03 3.46
CA LYS A 37 -8.21 -13.88 2.80
C LYS A 37 -7.10 -13.37 3.70
N VAL A 38 -7.40 -12.45 4.65
CA VAL A 38 -6.36 -11.87 5.52
C VAL A 38 -5.95 -12.81 6.62
N MET A 39 -6.84 -13.77 6.96
CA MET A 39 -6.57 -14.85 7.91
C MET A 39 -6.11 -16.15 7.23
N ALA A 40 -6.12 -16.23 5.88
CA ALA A 40 -5.62 -17.40 5.17
C ALA A 40 -4.16 -17.67 5.55
N MET A 41 -3.88 -18.95 5.83
CA MET A 41 -2.53 -19.38 6.19
C MET A 41 -1.62 -19.33 4.98
N LEU A 42 -0.45 -18.75 5.15
CA LEU A 42 0.60 -18.64 4.14
C LEU A 42 1.95 -18.94 4.79
N GLY A 43 2.56 -20.06 4.43
CA GLY A 43 3.83 -20.49 5.02
C GLY A 43 3.78 -20.68 6.55
N GLY A 44 2.65 -21.17 7.08
CA GLY A 44 2.47 -21.48 8.50
C GLY A 44 2.01 -20.33 9.39
N GLU A 45 1.76 -19.13 8.85
CA GLU A 45 1.19 -17.99 9.59
C GLU A 45 0.08 -17.28 8.81
N PRO A 46 -0.87 -16.57 9.46
CA PRO A 46 -1.89 -15.79 8.77
C PRO A 46 -1.27 -14.70 7.88
N MET A 47 -1.85 -14.47 6.70
CA MET A 47 -1.35 -13.52 5.71
C MET A 47 -1.18 -12.11 6.28
N VAL A 48 -2.12 -11.63 7.11
CA VAL A 48 -2.04 -10.30 7.74
C VAL A 48 -0.81 -10.17 8.63
N VAL A 49 -0.46 -11.23 9.38
CA VAL A 49 0.73 -11.26 10.26
C VAL A 49 2.00 -11.12 9.44
N ARG A 50 2.09 -11.83 8.32
CA ARG A 50 3.20 -11.72 7.38
C ARG A 50 3.34 -10.31 6.82
N THR A 51 2.23 -9.68 6.44
CA THR A 51 2.23 -8.29 5.98
C THR A 51 2.71 -7.34 7.09
N VAL A 52 2.20 -7.48 8.31
CA VAL A 52 2.62 -6.65 9.48
C VAL A 52 4.11 -6.81 9.75
N ARG A 53 4.65 -8.02 9.67
CA ARG A 53 6.07 -8.33 9.90
C ARG A 53 6.98 -7.54 8.95
N GLN A 54 6.62 -7.36 7.69
CA GLN A 54 7.43 -6.56 6.75
C GLN A 54 7.54 -5.10 7.19
N PHE A 55 6.44 -4.52 7.68
CA PHE A 55 6.43 -3.16 8.21
C PHE A 55 7.11 -3.04 9.56
N GLN A 56 6.99 -4.05 10.42
CA GLN A 56 7.74 -4.14 11.69
C GLN A 56 9.25 -4.10 11.44
N ASN A 57 9.74 -4.79 10.40
CA ASN A 57 11.15 -4.90 10.07
C ASN A 57 11.72 -3.68 9.32
N CYS A 58 10.88 -2.75 8.87
CA CYS A 58 11.31 -1.55 8.15
C CYS A 58 11.58 -0.39 9.12
N ASP A 59 12.82 0.06 9.22
CA ASP A 59 13.20 1.18 10.11
C ASP A 59 12.56 2.52 9.74
N ALA A 60 12.16 2.69 8.49
CA ALA A 60 11.44 3.90 8.05
C ALA A 60 10.03 4.00 8.64
N ILE A 61 9.43 2.87 9.05
CA ILE A 61 8.11 2.82 9.70
C ILE A 61 8.28 2.88 11.21
N ARG A 62 7.55 3.76 11.88
CA ARG A 62 7.66 4.03 13.32
C ARG A 62 6.48 3.53 14.13
N GLU A 63 5.30 3.47 13.52
CA GLU A 63 4.09 2.91 14.12
C GLU A 63 3.20 2.29 13.06
N ILE A 64 2.37 1.34 13.46
CA ILE A 64 1.47 0.58 12.60
C ILE A 64 0.09 0.60 13.24
N VAL A 65 -0.92 0.91 12.44
CA VAL A 65 -2.34 0.71 12.75
C VAL A 65 -2.88 -0.34 11.77
N ILE A 66 -3.57 -1.34 12.29
CA ILE A 66 -4.24 -2.37 11.49
C ILE A 66 -5.71 -2.05 11.46
N VAL A 67 -6.31 -2.00 10.27
CA VAL A 67 -7.75 -1.74 10.09
C VAL A 67 -8.40 -3.01 9.62
N THR A 68 -9.35 -3.54 10.39
CA THR A 68 -9.98 -4.82 10.12
C THR A 68 -11.50 -4.77 10.32
N ARG A 69 -12.18 -5.89 10.08
CA ARG A 69 -13.60 -6.05 10.43
C ARG A 69 -13.77 -6.29 11.94
N GLU A 70 -14.95 -6.01 12.44
CA GLU A 70 -15.29 -6.14 13.86
C GLU A 70 -15.06 -7.58 14.39
N ASP A 71 -15.45 -8.59 13.61
CA ASP A 71 -15.29 -10.01 13.95
C ASP A 71 -13.82 -10.48 14.03
N LEU A 72 -12.90 -9.75 13.41
CA LEU A 72 -11.46 -10.03 13.40
C LEU A 72 -10.63 -9.13 14.32
N LEU A 73 -11.28 -8.20 15.04
CA LEU A 73 -10.57 -7.23 15.88
C LEU A 73 -9.72 -7.94 16.96
N ILE A 74 -10.34 -8.82 17.74
CA ILE A 74 -9.65 -9.57 18.80
C ILE A 74 -8.63 -10.56 18.20
N PRO A 75 -9.01 -11.43 17.24
CA PRO A 75 -8.04 -12.38 16.66
C PRO A 75 -6.78 -11.71 16.09
N ILE A 76 -6.92 -10.59 15.36
CA ILE A 76 -5.76 -9.88 14.80
C ILE A 76 -4.96 -9.16 15.88
N SER A 77 -5.61 -8.61 16.90
CA SER A 77 -4.94 -7.99 18.05
C SER A 77 -4.04 -9.00 18.77
N ASP A 78 -4.57 -10.18 19.04
CA ASP A 78 -3.83 -11.26 19.73
C ASP A 78 -2.64 -11.74 18.87
N LEU A 79 -2.85 -11.95 17.58
CA LEU A 79 -1.80 -12.37 16.64
C LEU A 79 -0.69 -11.33 16.48
N CYS A 80 -1.02 -10.07 16.63
CA CYS A 80 -0.08 -8.96 16.42
C CYS A 80 0.48 -8.36 17.72
N HIS A 81 0.10 -8.87 18.88
CA HIS A 81 0.52 -8.36 20.21
C HIS A 81 2.06 -8.26 20.37
N GLY A 82 2.81 -9.18 19.74
CA GLY A 82 4.29 -9.20 19.82
C GLY A 82 5.01 -8.20 18.90
N PHE A 83 4.31 -7.38 18.12
CA PHE A 83 4.92 -6.40 17.24
C PHE A 83 4.96 -5.02 17.88
N ASP A 84 6.13 -4.56 18.31
CA ASP A 84 6.31 -3.30 19.06
C ASP A 84 5.79 -2.06 18.36
N LYS A 85 5.80 -2.05 17.01
CA LYS A 85 5.31 -0.92 16.21
C LYS A 85 3.78 -0.92 16.05
N VAL A 86 3.08 -2.03 16.31
CA VAL A 86 1.62 -2.07 16.26
C VAL A 86 1.07 -1.32 17.47
N LYS A 87 0.36 -0.19 17.22
CA LYS A 87 -0.17 0.67 18.27
C LYS A 87 -1.67 0.50 18.46
N ALA A 88 -2.39 0.11 17.40
CA ALA A 88 -3.81 -0.14 17.47
C ALA A 88 -4.27 -1.12 16.37
N VAL A 89 -5.32 -1.87 16.69
CA VAL A 89 -6.17 -2.58 15.74
C VAL A 89 -7.54 -1.94 15.83
N VAL A 90 -8.08 -1.45 14.72
CA VAL A 90 -9.34 -0.69 14.70
C VAL A 90 -10.32 -1.26 13.69
N VAL A 91 -11.60 -0.99 13.90
CA VAL A 91 -12.66 -1.39 12.96
C VAL A 91 -12.65 -0.47 11.75
N GLY A 92 -12.71 -1.05 10.54
CA GLY A 92 -12.81 -0.33 9.28
C GLY A 92 -14.21 0.21 9.00
N GLY A 93 -14.32 0.92 7.88
CA GLY A 93 -15.59 1.44 7.38
C GLY A 93 -16.26 0.51 6.36
N ARG A 94 -17.32 1.02 5.74
CA ARG A 94 -18.09 0.31 4.70
C ARG A 94 -17.35 0.22 3.36
N SER A 95 -16.37 1.09 3.14
CA SER A 95 -15.52 1.13 1.95
C SER A 95 -14.04 1.05 2.33
N ARG A 96 -13.16 0.87 1.31
CA ARG A 96 -11.72 0.90 1.52
C ARG A 96 -11.26 2.28 2.00
N GLU A 97 -11.82 3.34 1.42
CA GLU A 97 -11.51 4.73 1.75
C GLU A 97 -11.90 5.06 3.20
N GLU A 98 -13.07 4.61 3.63
CA GLU A 98 -13.50 4.78 5.03
C GLU A 98 -12.58 3.99 5.98
N SER A 99 -12.12 2.81 5.57
CA SER A 99 -11.17 2.02 6.36
C SER A 99 -9.82 2.73 6.47
N VAL A 100 -9.30 3.30 5.37
CA VAL A 100 -8.10 4.14 5.42
C VAL A 100 -8.30 5.33 6.36
N TRP A 101 -9.45 6.00 6.29
CA TRP A 101 -9.80 7.12 7.16
C TRP A 101 -9.78 6.75 8.64
N GLN A 102 -10.35 5.60 9.02
CA GLN A 102 -10.28 5.10 10.40
C GLN A 102 -8.84 4.83 10.83
N GLY A 103 -8.04 4.25 9.95
CA GLY A 103 -6.61 4.04 10.20
C GLY A 103 -5.85 5.35 10.42
N LEU A 104 -6.10 6.39 9.60
CA LEU A 104 -5.49 7.71 9.76
C LEU A 104 -5.83 8.34 11.12
N ASN A 105 -7.08 8.22 11.56
CA ASN A 105 -7.53 8.78 12.84
C ASN A 105 -6.95 8.05 14.07
N ALA A 106 -6.46 6.82 13.90
CA ALA A 106 -5.85 6.04 14.96
C ALA A 106 -4.32 6.18 15.03
N LEU A 107 -3.69 6.84 14.05
CA LEU A 107 -2.27 7.18 14.10
C LEU A 107 -2.02 8.33 15.06
N SER A 108 -0.81 8.38 15.64
CA SER A 108 -0.42 9.46 16.54
C SER A 108 -0.19 10.79 15.82
N ASP A 109 -0.32 11.93 16.53
CA ASP A 109 -0.06 13.29 16.00
C ASP A 109 1.39 13.51 15.55
N ARG A 110 2.29 12.57 15.86
CA ARG A 110 3.70 12.59 15.44
C ARG A 110 3.87 12.25 13.97
N VAL A 111 2.90 11.54 13.38
CA VAL A 111 2.95 11.08 11.99
C VAL A 111 2.91 12.26 11.03
N LYS A 112 3.88 12.28 10.12
CA LYS A 112 4.01 13.28 9.05
C LYS A 112 3.98 12.64 7.67
N LEU A 113 4.27 11.33 7.60
CA LEU A 113 4.08 10.51 6.41
C LEU A 113 3.21 9.31 6.80
N VAL A 114 2.38 8.85 5.88
CA VAL A 114 1.56 7.66 6.07
C VAL A 114 1.74 6.70 4.90
N ALA A 115 2.02 5.45 5.21
CA ALA A 115 2.08 4.35 4.27
C ALA A 115 0.77 3.54 4.35
N VAL A 116 -0.01 3.51 3.28
CA VAL A 116 -1.24 2.71 3.19
C VAL A 116 -0.91 1.41 2.48
N GLN A 117 -1.13 0.29 3.17
CA GLN A 117 -0.82 -1.06 2.70
C GLN A 117 -2.07 -1.93 2.62
N ASP A 118 -2.22 -2.65 1.52
CA ASP A 118 -3.20 -3.74 1.44
C ASP A 118 -2.74 -4.91 2.32
N GLY A 119 -3.55 -5.34 3.29
CA GLY A 119 -3.26 -6.49 4.16
C GLY A 119 -3.11 -7.83 3.40
N ALA A 120 -3.57 -7.86 2.14
CA ALA A 120 -3.45 -8.99 1.23
C ALA A 120 -2.22 -8.94 0.30
N ARG A 121 -1.18 -8.14 0.63
CA ARG A 121 0.12 -8.12 -0.08
C ARG A 121 1.26 -8.45 0.90
N PRO A 122 1.46 -9.73 1.20
CA PRO A 122 2.43 -10.16 2.22
C PRO A 122 3.89 -10.11 1.78
N PHE A 123 4.17 -9.77 0.53
CA PHE A 123 5.52 -9.74 -0.07
C PHE A 123 6.07 -8.33 -0.30
N ALA A 124 5.43 -7.29 0.26
CA ALA A 124 6.00 -5.95 0.28
C ALA A 124 7.21 -5.93 1.21
N ASP A 125 8.40 -6.19 0.70
CA ASP A 125 9.61 -6.28 1.50
C ASP A 125 10.02 -4.92 2.11
N TRP A 126 10.83 -4.96 3.16
CA TRP A 126 11.24 -3.75 3.89
C TRP A 126 12.08 -2.81 3.01
N GLN A 127 12.83 -3.32 2.03
CA GLN A 127 13.63 -2.50 1.12
C GLN A 127 12.72 -1.67 0.20
N MET A 128 11.68 -2.29 -0.36
CA MET A 128 10.69 -1.59 -1.17
C MET A 128 9.92 -0.57 -0.32
N ILE A 129 9.49 -0.94 0.89
CA ILE A 129 8.82 -0.02 1.81
C ILE A 129 9.70 1.20 2.09
N ASP A 130 10.98 1.02 2.47
CA ASP A 130 11.93 2.12 2.72
C ASP A 130 12.11 3.01 1.49
N ARG A 131 12.24 2.41 0.29
CA ARG A 131 12.38 3.13 -0.98
C ARG A 131 11.18 4.04 -1.27
N VAL A 132 9.94 3.53 -1.05
CA VAL A 132 8.72 4.32 -1.25
C VAL A 132 8.61 5.45 -0.21
N VAL A 133 8.88 5.17 1.07
CA VAL A 133 8.86 6.16 2.15
C VAL A 133 9.84 7.30 1.88
N ARG A 134 11.07 7.00 1.44
CA ARG A 134 12.07 8.03 1.08
C ARG A 134 11.65 8.85 -0.12
N ALA A 135 11.02 8.23 -1.11
CA ALA A 135 10.48 8.95 -2.26
C ALA A 135 9.36 9.91 -1.82
N ALA A 136 8.40 9.44 -1.02
CA ALA A 136 7.33 10.29 -0.49
C ALA A 136 7.86 11.41 0.41
N ASN A 137 8.90 11.14 1.22
CA ASN A 137 9.57 12.18 2.03
C ASN A 137 10.13 13.32 1.17
N THR A 138 10.48 13.04 -0.08
CA THR A 138 11.05 14.02 -1.01
C THR A 138 9.99 14.71 -1.87
N TYR A 139 8.99 13.94 -2.31
CA TYR A 139 8.02 14.38 -3.32
C TYR A 139 6.61 14.61 -2.79
N GLY A 140 6.33 14.27 -1.53
CA GLY A 140 5.01 14.39 -0.90
C GLY A 140 4.09 13.19 -1.13
N ALA A 141 4.23 12.48 -2.23
CA ALA A 141 3.47 11.28 -2.56
C ALA A 141 4.31 10.31 -3.42
N ALA A 142 4.24 9.00 -3.12
CA ALA A 142 4.92 7.97 -3.91
C ALA A 142 4.20 6.63 -3.81
N ALA A 143 4.32 5.82 -4.87
CA ALA A 143 3.82 4.45 -4.91
C ALA A 143 4.78 3.55 -5.70
N PRO A 144 4.90 2.25 -5.35
CA PRO A 144 5.63 1.29 -6.16
C PRO A 144 4.74 0.84 -7.33
N ALA A 145 5.37 0.59 -8.48
CA ALA A 145 4.67 0.05 -9.62
C ALA A 145 5.59 -0.84 -10.46
N ILE A 146 4.99 -1.73 -11.24
CA ILE A 146 5.68 -2.59 -12.20
C ILE A 146 5.14 -2.32 -13.62
N PRO A 147 5.97 -2.49 -14.67
CA PRO A 147 5.49 -2.37 -16.05
C PRO A 147 4.35 -3.36 -16.34
N VAL A 148 3.36 -2.93 -17.12
CA VAL A 148 2.30 -3.82 -17.59
C VAL A 148 2.87 -4.77 -18.66
N LYS A 149 2.67 -6.07 -18.50
CA LYS A 149 3.15 -7.12 -19.42
C LYS A 149 2.21 -7.35 -20.60
N ASP A 150 0.91 -7.36 -20.32
CA ASP A 150 -0.12 -7.65 -21.32
C ASP A 150 -0.49 -6.40 -22.15
N THR A 151 -1.08 -6.63 -23.33
CA THR A 151 -1.67 -5.56 -24.12
C THR A 151 -3.02 -5.14 -23.51
N ILE A 152 -3.10 -3.92 -22.99
CA ILE A 152 -4.33 -3.39 -22.39
C ILE A 152 -5.25 -2.83 -23.47
N LYS A 153 -6.53 -3.13 -23.36
CA LYS A 153 -7.60 -2.61 -24.22
C LYS A 153 -8.59 -1.80 -23.40
N VAL A 154 -8.95 -0.63 -23.90
CA VAL A 154 -10.13 0.09 -23.41
C VAL A 154 -11.35 -0.48 -24.11
N VAL A 155 -12.34 -0.95 -23.33
CA VAL A 155 -13.53 -1.64 -23.87
C VAL A 155 -14.79 -0.89 -23.45
N LYS A 156 -15.71 -0.66 -24.41
CA LYS A 156 -17.05 -0.11 -24.19
C LYS A 156 -18.09 -1.04 -24.81
N GLY A 157 -19.06 -1.50 -24.01
CA GLY A 157 -20.12 -2.41 -24.51
C GLY A 157 -19.59 -3.72 -25.12
N GLY A 158 -18.46 -4.27 -24.61
CA GLY A 158 -17.83 -5.48 -25.14
C GLY A 158 -16.96 -5.27 -26.39
N ILE A 159 -16.86 -4.04 -26.90
CA ILE A 159 -16.10 -3.69 -28.11
C ILE A 159 -14.86 -2.92 -27.73
N VAL A 160 -13.70 -3.24 -28.32
CA VAL A 160 -12.45 -2.50 -28.12
C VAL A 160 -12.60 -1.08 -28.71
N SER A 161 -12.41 -0.06 -27.88
CA SER A 161 -12.45 1.35 -28.30
C SER A 161 -11.04 1.93 -28.54
N SER A 162 -10.03 1.48 -27.78
CA SER A 162 -8.65 1.92 -27.97
C SER A 162 -7.65 0.95 -27.36
N THR A 163 -6.39 1.10 -27.74
CA THR A 163 -5.25 0.37 -27.17
C THR A 163 -4.24 1.40 -26.68
N PRO A 164 -4.12 1.62 -25.36
CA PRO A 164 -3.11 2.54 -24.83
C PRO A 164 -1.68 2.06 -25.13
N ASP A 165 -0.76 3.00 -25.24
CA ASP A 165 0.67 2.68 -25.33
C ASP A 165 1.14 2.02 -24.02
N ARG A 166 1.50 0.74 -24.09
CA ARG A 166 1.94 -0.04 -22.93
C ARG A 166 3.17 0.54 -22.25
N SER A 167 4.06 1.21 -22.99
CA SER A 167 5.26 1.81 -22.40
C SER A 167 4.97 2.90 -21.37
N GLN A 168 3.76 3.47 -21.40
CA GLN A 168 3.28 4.49 -20.47
C GLN A 168 2.41 3.92 -19.33
N LEU A 169 2.16 2.61 -19.32
CA LEU A 169 1.30 1.97 -18.34
C LEU A 169 2.12 1.28 -17.25
N GLN A 170 1.70 1.52 -16.02
CA GLN A 170 2.27 0.89 -14.83
C GLN A 170 1.16 0.26 -13.98
N ALA A 171 1.39 -0.95 -13.50
CA ALA A 171 0.52 -1.59 -12.50
C ALA A 171 0.96 -1.16 -11.10
N VAL A 172 0.17 -0.26 -10.50
CA VAL A 172 0.49 0.32 -9.18
C VAL A 172 0.23 -0.71 -8.07
N GLN A 173 1.14 -0.74 -7.12
CA GLN A 173 1.08 -1.60 -5.95
C GLN A 173 0.93 -0.78 -4.66
N THR A 174 0.97 -1.45 -3.51
CA THR A 174 1.12 -0.83 -2.18
C THR A 174 2.40 -1.35 -1.51
N PRO A 175 3.00 -0.55 -0.56
CA PRO A 175 2.42 0.61 0.11
C PRO A 175 2.36 1.85 -0.78
N GLN A 176 1.26 2.60 -0.69
CA GLN A 176 1.17 3.95 -1.22
C GLN A 176 1.48 4.92 -0.08
N VAL A 177 2.45 5.82 -0.27
CA VAL A 177 2.97 6.66 0.82
C VAL A 177 2.77 8.14 0.50
N PHE A 178 2.27 8.88 1.47
CA PHE A 178 1.88 10.27 1.31
C PHE A 178 2.31 11.12 2.51
N ASP A 179 2.44 12.43 2.28
CA ASP A 179 2.33 13.39 3.37
C ASP A 179 0.96 13.21 4.05
N PHE A 180 0.93 13.19 5.38
CA PHE A 180 -0.26 12.85 6.15
C PHE A 180 -1.42 13.83 5.87
N ASP A 181 -1.14 15.12 5.89
CA ASP A 181 -2.17 16.14 5.67
C ASP A 181 -2.67 16.14 4.23
N LEU A 182 -1.78 15.83 3.27
CA LEU A 182 -2.15 15.70 1.85
C LEU A 182 -3.16 14.56 1.65
N LEU A 183 -2.87 13.35 2.15
CA LEU A 183 -3.79 12.22 1.99
C LEU A 183 -5.12 12.49 2.71
N ARG A 184 -5.05 13.02 3.95
CA ARG A 184 -6.23 13.34 4.73
C ARG A 184 -7.13 14.34 3.99
N GLY A 185 -6.56 15.42 3.45
CA GLY A 185 -7.29 16.40 2.66
C GLY A 185 -7.87 15.82 1.37
N ALA A 186 -7.11 14.95 0.68
CA ALA A 186 -7.55 14.29 -0.56
C ALA A 186 -8.78 13.39 -0.33
N LEU A 187 -8.76 12.57 0.73
CA LEU A 187 -9.89 11.71 1.09
C LEU A 187 -11.12 12.52 1.52
N GLN A 188 -10.92 13.60 2.30
CA GLN A 188 -12.02 14.50 2.67
C GLN A 188 -12.68 15.13 1.44
N LYS A 189 -11.87 15.64 0.51
CA LYS A 189 -12.38 16.25 -0.72
C LYS A 189 -13.09 15.22 -1.59
N ALA A 190 -12.52 14.04 -1.78
CA ALA A 190 -13.17 12.96 -2.55
C ALA A 190 -14.54 12.60 -1.96
N LYS A 191 -14.62 12.47 -0.63
CA LYS A 191 -15.88 12.19 0.08
C LYS A 191 -16.90 13.33 -0.11
N ALA A 192 -16.48 14.57 0.05
CA ALA A 192 -17.37 15.74 -0.13
C ALA A 192 -17.93 15.86 -1.56
N ASP A 193 -17.11 15.46 -2.56
CA ASP A 193 -17.51 15.47 -3.98
C ASP A 193 -18.33 14.25 -4.40
N GLY A 194 -18.50 13.24 -3.52
CA GLY A 194 -19.10 11.95 -3.87
C GLY A 194 -18.32 11.20 -4.95
N ALA A 195 -17.00 11.44 -5.03
CA ALA A 195 -16.17 10.91 -6.10
C ALA A 195 -15.77 9.44 -5.81
N ALA A 196 -15.93 8.57 -6.80
CA ALA A 196 -15.35 7.25 -6.77
C ALA A 196 -13.83 7.36 -6.94
N ILE A 197 -13.08 6.81 -5.99
CA ILE A 197 -11.62 6.65 -6.07
C ILE A 197 -11.29 5.17 -6.14
N THR A 198 -10.25 4.84 -6.90
CA THR A 198 -9.83 3.44 -7.09
C THR A 198 -8.78 3.01 -6.07
N ASP A 199 -7.93 3.96 -5.68
CA ASP A 199 -6.86 3.81 -4.69
C ASP A 199 -6.53 5.17 -4.04
N ASP A 200 -5.56 5.21 -3.12
CA ASP A 200 -5.20 6.44 -2.42
C ASP A 200 -4.45 7.43 -3.33
N CYS A 201 -3.72 6.93 -4.34
CA CYS A 201 -3.09 7.77 -5.36
C CYS A 201 -4.12 8.57 -6.14
N SER A 202 -5.20 7.93 -6.59
CA SER A 202 -6.27 8.60 -7.35
C SER A 202 -6.97 9.71 -6.56
N ALA A 203 -7.06 9.58 -5.24
CA ALA A 203 -7.56 10.66 -4.39
C ALA A 203 -6.64 11.89 -4.41
N VAL A 204 -5.32 11.68 -4.32
CA VAL A 204 -4.30 12.73 -4.34
C VAL A 204 -4.20 13.38 -5.72
N GLU A 205 -4.26 12.60 -6.79
CA GLU A 205 -4.28 13.08 -8.19
C GLU A 205 -5.46 14.01 -8.46
N ARG A 206 -6.62 13.76 -7.87
CA ARG A 206 -7.80 14.65 -7.97
C ARG A 206 -7.57 16.05 -7.40
N LEU A 207 -6.60 16.22 -6.48
CA LEU A 207 -6.15 17.53 -6.00
C LEU A 207 -5.14 18.20 -6.94
N GLY A 208 -4.83 17.60 -8.10
CA GLY A 208 -3.80 18.08 -9.03
C GLY A 208 -2.37 17.80 -8.54
N MET A 209 -2.19 16.97 -7.50
CA MET A 209 -0.89 16.63 -6.97
C MET A 209 -0.30 15.41 -7.67
N SER A 210 1.01 15.45 -7.92
CA SER A 210 1.72 14.36 -8.60
C SER A 210 2.11 13.25 -7.61
N VAL A 211 1.94 12.00 -8.03
CA VAL A 211 2.43 10.82 -7.30
C VAL A 211 3.71 10.32 -7.98
N ARG A 212 4.80 10.19 -7.21
CA ARG A 212 6.06 9.66 -7.71
C ARG A 212 6.01 8.14 -7.80
N ILE A 213 6.18 7.58 -8.99
CA ILE A 213 6.33 6.14 -9.16
C ILE A 213 7.79 5.75 -8.84
N VAL A 214 7.96 4.70 -8.06
CA VAL A 214 9.21 4.00 -7.79
C VAL A 214 9.12 2.55 -8.25
N GLU A 215 10.25 1.90 -8.40
CA GLU A 215 10.32 0.49 -8.79
C GLU A 215 9.62 -0.40 -7.75
N GLY A 216 8.63 -1.16 -8.20
CA GLY A 216 7.91 -2.19 -7.44
C GLY A 216 8.61 -3.55 -7.50
N ASP A 217 7.90 -4.60 -7.09
CA ASP A 217 8.39 -5.98 -7.18
C ASP A 217 7.27 -6.88 -7.75
N GLU A 218 7.58 -7.69 -8.74
CA GLU A 218 6.63 -8.64 -9.33
C GLU A 218 6.12 -9.66 -8.29
N ARG A 219 6.94 -9.97 -7.27
CA ARG A 219 6.55 -10.85 -6.16
C ARG A 219 5.56 -10.19 -5.21
N ASN A 220 5.44 -8.85 -5.20
CA ASN A 220 4.48 -8.14 -4.36
C ASN A 220 3.06 -8.25 -4.91
N ILE A 221 2.63 -9.48 -5.16
CA ILE A 221 1.28 -9.81 -5.65
C ILE A 221 0.21 -9.47 -4.61
N LYS A 222 -0.98 -9.13 -5.10
CA LYS A 222 -2.18 -9.00 -4.25
C LYS A 222 -2.96 -10.31 -4.28
N ILE A 223 -3.04 -10.98 -3.15
CA ILE A 223 -3.76 -12.25 -3.02
C ILE A 223 -5.26 -11.96 -2.95
N THR A 224 -5.98 -12.34 -4.01
CA THR A 224 -7.42 -12.07 -4.17
C THR A 224 -8.21 -13.32 -4.54
N THR A 225 -7.55 -14.35 -5.02
CA THR A 225 -8.12 -15.63 -5.47
C THR A 225 -7.39 -16.81 -4.83
N PRO A 226 -7.99 -18.03 -4.82
CA PRO A 226 -7.29 -19.25 -4.40
C PRO A 226 -6.03 -19.56 -5.24
N LEU A 227 -6.01 -19.16 -6.51
CA LEU A 227 -4.84 -19.32 -7.38
C LEU A 227 -3.68 -18.44 -6.89
N ASP A 228 -3.98 -17.18 -6.52
CA ASP A 228 -2.96 -16.28 -5.99
C ASP A 228 -2.32 -16.84 -4.71
N LEU A 229 -3.10 -17.53 -3.87
CA LEU A 229 -2.58 -18.16 -2.66
C LEU A 229 -1.59 -19.30 -2.99
N LYS A 230 -1.89 -20.11 -4.00
CA LYS A 230 -0.95 -21.15 -4.47
C LYS A 230 0.34 -20.55 -5.03
N ILE A 231 0.23 -19.46 -5.79
CA ILE A 231 1.40 -18.71 -6.28
C ILE A 231 2.21 -18.18 -5.11
N ALA A 232 1.55 -17.64 -4.09
CA ALA A 232 2.19 -17.13 -2.90
C ALA A 232 2.98 -18.20 -2.13
N GLU A 233 2.45 -19.43 -2.02
CA GLU A 233 3.18 -20.55 -1.40
C GLU A 233 4.46 -20.89 -2.18
N LEU A 234 4.40 -20.94 -3.51
CA LEU A 234 5.58 -21.17 -4.35
C LEU A 234 6.63 -20.04 -4.17
N LEU A 235 6.20 -18.78 -4.12
CA LEU A 235 7.11 -17.65 -3.87
C LEU A 235 7.81 -17.72 -2.51
N LEU A 236 7.18 -18.33 -1.51
CA LEU A 236 7.80 -18.57 -0.20
C LEU A 236 8.82 -19.71 -0.23
N GLU A 237 8.57 -20.75 -1.02
CA GLU A 237 9.52 -21.86 -1.16
C GLU A 237 10.83 -21.41 -1.80
N GLU A 238 10.76 -20.50 -2.78
CA GLU A 238 11.94 -19.91 -3.43
C GLU A 238 12.78 -19.00 -2.52
N GLN A 239 12.23 -18.54 -1.38
CA GLN A 239 12.93 -17.69 -0.41
C GLN A 239 13.64 -18.49 0.71
N ARG A 240 13.45 -19.80 0.75
CA ARG A 240 14.08 -20.71 1.75
C ARG A 240 15.41 -21.23 1.25
#